data_46a7d3e4275126a420e9ef691fcdfa2f
#
_entry.id   46a7d3e4275126a420e9ef691fcdfa2f
#
_cell.length_a   1.000
_cell.length_b   1.000
_cell.length_c   1.000
_cell.angle_alpha   90.00
_cell.angle_beta   90.00
_cell.angle_gamma   90.00
#
_symmetry.space_group_name_H-M   'P 1'
#
loop_
_entity.id
_entity.type
_entity.pdbx_description
1 polymer ?
#
loop_
_entity_poly.entity_id
_entity_poly.type
_entity_poly.pdbx_seq_one_letter_code
_entity_poly.pdbx_strand_id
1 'polypeptide(L)'
;MKIRAAVLNSVGASSPFVESKPLSIEELDLRDPGPGEVLIKLKAAGLCHSDLSVITGVRPRPTPMALGHEASGEVVGLGAGVLDLKVGDLVALVFVPSCGHCMMCMEGRPALCEPGAKANTEGTLLSGARRLYGFGGKPIHHHVGVSA
;
A
#
# COMPACT_ATOMS: atom_id res chain seq x y z
N MET A 1 7.62 -13.13 5.78
CA MET A 1 8.89 -13.05 5.02
C MET A 1 9.54 -11.68 5.23
N LYS A 2 10.86 -11.54 5.04
CA LYS A 2 11.54 -10.25 5.11
C LYS A 2 11.49 -9.54 3.77
N ILE A 3 11.21 -8.24 3.79
CA ILE A 3 11.24 -7.34 2.64
C ILE A 3 11.97 -6.05 2.99
N ARG A 4 12.34 -5.26 1.98
CA ARG A 4 12.83 -3.89 2.16
C ARG A 4 11.78 -2.91 1.67
N ALA A 5 11.54 -1.86 2.43
CA ALA A 5 10.57 -0.83 2.06
C ALA A 5 11.09 0.57 2.42
N ALA A 6 10.63 1.58 1.69
CA ALA A 6 10.82 2.98 2.01
C ALA A 6 9.76 3.41 3.03
N VAL A 7 10.18 3.70 4.25
CA VAL A 7 9.30 4.03 5.37
C VAL A 7 9.37 5.52 5.68
N LEU A 8 8.21 6.16 5.73
CA LEU A 8 8.02 7.52 6.24
C LEU A 8 7.67 7.44 7.73
N ASN A 9 8.55 7.92 8.60
CA ASN A 9 8.35 7.87 10.04
C ASN A 9 7.57 9.08 10.59
N SER A 10 7.59 10.23 9.88
CA SER A 10 6.82 11.43 10.21
C SER A 10 6.52 12.24 8.96
N VAL A 11 5.38 12.90 8.93
CA VAL A 11 4.99 13.84 7.86
C VAL A 11 5.55 15.25 8.12
N GLY A 12 5.51 16.11 7.10
CA GLY A 12 5.88 17.52 7.23
C GLY A 12 7.36 17.82 6.99
N ALA A 13 8.05 16.96 6.25
CA ALA A 13 9.44 17.21 5.87
C ALA A 13 9.59 18.41 4.95
N SER A 14 10.60 19.23 5.21
CA SER A 14 10.93 20.42 4.41
C SER A 14 11.90 20.07 3.28
N SER A 15 11.77 20.83 2.18
CA SER A 15 12.78 20.83 1.10
C SER A 15 14.04 21.60 1.57
N PRO A 16 15.24 21.24 1.09
CA PRO A 16 15.52 20.17 0.14
C PRO A 16 15.56 18.78 0.80
N PHE A 17 14.92 17.79 0.18
CA PHE A 17 14.80 16.42 0.74
C PHE A 17 16.12 15.66 0.81
N VAL A 18 17.15 16.08 0.09
CA VAL A 18 18.51 15.55 0.21
C VAL A 18 19.09 15.80 1.62
N GLU A 19 18.64 16.86 2.28
CA GLU A 19 19.04 17.23 3.64
C GLU A 19 18.10 16.63 4.68
N SER A 20 16.78 16.81 4.52
CA SER A 20 15.77 16.34 5.48
C SER A 20 15.60 14.83 5.50
N LYS A 21 15.95 14.12 4.43
CA LYS A 21 15.93 12.66 4.30
C LYS A 21 14.71 12.00 4.93
N PRO A 22 13.48 12.33 4.46
CA PRO A 22 12.24 11.94 5.12
C PRO A 22 11.98 10.44 5.12
N LEU A 23 12.63 9.68 4.24
CA LEU A 23 12.45 8.25 4.09
C LEU A 23 13.65 7.47 4.62
N SER A 24 13.38 6.38 5.33
CA SER A 24 14.36 5.36 5.70
C SER A 24 14.07 4.07 4.93
N ILE A 25 15.12 3.40 4.46
CA ILE A 25 14.98 2.05 3.89
C ILE A 25 15.08 1.06 5.04
N GLU A 26 13.99 0.39 5.33
CA GLU A 26 13.87 -0.51 6.47
C GLU A 26 13.60 -1.95 6.03
N GLU A 27 14.10 -2.90 6.79
CA GLU A 27 13.70 -4.30 6.68
C GLU A 27 12.43 -4.49 7.49
N LEU A 28 11.38 -4.98 6.84
CA LEU A 28 10.08 -5.24 7.43
C LEU A 28 9.73 -6.73 7.34
N ASP A 29 8.90 -7.17 8.28
CA ASP A 29 8.21 -8.44 8.21
C ASP A 29 6.91 -8.26 7.43
N LEU A 30 6.83 -8.88 6.25
CA LEU A 30 5.58 -9.01 5.48
C LEU A 30 4.89 -10.32 5.87
N ARG A 31 3.67 -10.21 6.37
CA ARG A 31 2.81 -11.36 6.70
C ARG A 31 2.19 -11.96 5.46
N ASP A 32 1.81 -13.22 5.54
CA ASP A 32 1.11 -13.91 4.46
C ASP A 32 -0.23 -13.23 4.13
N PRO A 33 -0.69 -13.33 2.87
CA PRO A 33 -1.96 -12.74 2.45
C PRO A 33 -3.12 -13.37 3.21
N GLY A 34 -4.00 -12.53 3.73
CA GLY A 34 -5.26 -12.94 4.36
C GLY A 34 -6.36 -13.22 3.34
N PRO A 35 -7.59 -13.53 3.80
CA PRO A 35 -8.72 -13.76 2.90
C PRO A 35 -8.95 -12.59 1.94
N GLY A 36 -9.08 -12.89 0.64
CA GLY A 36 -9.28 -11.89 -0.42
C GLY A 36 -8.04 -11.07 -0.77
N GLU A 37 -6.88 -11.40 -0.21
CA GLU A 37 -5.61 -10.70 -0.48
C GLU A 37 -4.69 -11.55 -1.36
N VAL A 38 -3.79 -10.89 -2.06
CA VAL A 38 -2.77 -11.55 -2.90
C VAL A 38 -1.38 -11.06 -2.51
N LEU A 39 -0.39 -11.94 -2.63
CA LEU A 39 1.02 -11.60 -2.50
C LEU A 39 1.60 -11.42 -3.89
N ILE A 40 2.21 -10.26 -4.12
CA ILE A 40 2.77 -9.88 -5.42
C ILE A 40 4.28 -9.71 -5.28
N LYS A 41 5.02 -10.35 -6.19
CA LYS A 41 6.44 -10.10 -6.39
C LYS A 41 6.59 -8.94 -7.38
N LEU A 42 6.98 -7.77 -6.89
CA LEU A 42 7.12 -6.58 -7.70
C LEU A 42 8.20 -6.75 -8.79
N LYS A 43 7.90 -6.30 -9.99
CA LYS A 43 8.80 -6.23 -11.15
C LYS A 43 9.18 -4.79 -11.48
N ALA A 44 8.29 -3.84 -11.23
CA ALA A 44 8.51 -2.42 -11.40
C ALA A 44 7.65 -1.64 -10.41
N ALA A 45 8.16 -0.49 -9.98
CA ALA A 45 7.47 0.47 -9.13
C ALA A 45 7.64 1.88 -9.68
N GLY A 46 6.61 2.71 -9.57
CA GLY A 46 6.60 4.11 -9.95
C GLY A 46 6.72 5.03 -8.73
N LEU A 47 7.08 6.29 -9.01
CA LEU A 47 7.03 7.37 -8.04
C LEU A 47 5.93 8.35 -8.45
N CYS A 48 5.00 8.61 -7.55
CA CYS A 48 3.88 9.52 -7.77
C CYS A 48 4.00 10.78 -6.92
N HIS A 49 3.48 11.88 -7.42
CA HIS A 49 3.38 13.13 -6.64
C HIS A 49 2.51 12.95 -5.37
N SER A 50 1.65 11.94 -5.31
CA SER A 50 0.87 11.64 -4.10
C SER A 50 1.75 11.23 -2.93
N ASP A 51 2.86 10.50 -3.17
CA ASP A 51 3.84 10.15 -2.14
C ASP A 51 4.48 11.42 -1.57
N LEU A 52 4.86 12.35 -2.46
CA LEU A 52 5.41 13.65 -2.07
C LEU A 52 4.41 14.44 -1.22
N SER A 53 3.13 14.43 -1.57
CA SER A 53 2.07 15.12 -0.80
C SER A 53 1.91 14.54 0.61
N VAL A 54 2.18 13.25 0.81
CA VAL A 54 2.20 12.64 2.14
C VAL A 54 3.46 13.06 2.90
N ILE A 55 4.62 13.01 2.26
CA ILE A 55 5.92 13.41 2.85
C ILE A 55 5.86 14.83 3.37
N THR A 56 5.35 15.77 2.57
CA THR A 56 5.24 17.19 2.92
C THR A 56 4.12 17.51 3.91
N GLY A 57 3.20 16.57 4.15
CA GLY A 57 2.05 16.77 5.04
C GLY A 57 0.86 17.50 4.38
N VAL A 58 0.93 17.84 3.08
CA VAL A 58 -0.22 18.39 2.33
C VAL A 58 -1.39 17.41 2.32
N ARG A 59 -1.08 16.12 2.28
CA ARG A 59 -2.05 15.04 2.46
C ARG A 59 -1.62 14.20 3.67
N PRO A 60 -2.04 14.56 4.90
CA PRO A 60 -1.62 13.83 6.10
C PRO A 60 -2.11 12.39 6.07
N ARG A 61 -1.24 11.48 6.50
CA ARG A 61 -1.49 10.05 6.65
C ARG A 61 -0.91 9.57 7.97
N PRO A 62 -1.45 8.47 8.54
CA PRO A 62 -0.87 7.89 9.73
C PRO A 62 0.54 7.36 9.46
N THR A 63 1.45 7.57 10.42
CA THR A 63 2.84 7.09 10.35
C THR A 63 3.16 6.18 11.53
N PRO A 64 4.15 5.28 11.44
CA PRO A 64 5.01 5.03 10.27
C PRO A 64 4.26 4.37 9.12
N MET A 65 4.60 4.76 7.88
CA MET A 65 3.94 4.28 6.67
C MET A 65 4.97 3.86 5.63
N ALA A 66 4.80 2.69 5.05
CA ALA A 66 5.57 2.30 3.88
C ALA A 66 4.94 2.94 2.64
N LEU A 67 5.72 3.75 1.92
CA LEU A 67 5.26 4.49 0.75
C LEU A 67 5.36 3.65 -0.54
N GLY A 68 4.75 4.16 -1.59
CA GLY A 68 4.63 3.51 -2.88
C GLY A 68 3.22 2.95 -3.10
N HIS A 69 2.65 3.21 -4.28
CA HIS A 69 1.30 2.76 -4.65
C HIS A 69 1.16 2.50 -6.15
N GLU A 70 2.20 2.72 -6.91
CA GLU A 70 2.25 2.41 -8.33
C GLU A 70 3.24 1.28 -8.54
N ALA A 71 2.75 0.10 -8.93
CA ALA A 71 3.60 -1.04 -9.16
C ALA A 71 2.96 -2.02 -10.15
N SER A 72 3.81 -2.85 -10.73
CA SER A 72 3.40 -4.04 -11.45
C SER A 72 4.23 -5.23 -10.99
N GLY A 73 3.67 -6.42 -11.11
CA GLY A 73 4.35 -7.60 -10.64
C GLY A 73 3.64 -8.89 -11.01
N GLU A 74 4.08 -9.95 -10.38
CA GLU A 74 3.60 -11.31 -10.56
C GLU A 74 2.96 -11.80 -9.26
N VAL A 75 1.78 -12.38 -9.34
CA VAL A 75 1.12 -13.04 -8.21
C VAL A 75 1.93 -14.26 -7.81
N VAL A 76 2.38 -14.30 -6.56
CA VAL A 76 3.19 -15.41 -6.01
C VAL A 76 2.51 -16.11 -4.83
N GLY A 77 1.40 -15.58 -4.33
CA GLY A 77 0.61 -16.19 -3.28
C GLY A 77 -0.82 -15.66 -3.26
N LEU A 78 -1.74 -16.49 -2.80
CA LEU A 78 -3.17 -16.19 -2.76
C LEU A 78 -3.70 -16.44 -1.36
N GLY A 79 -4.45 -15.49 -0.84
CA GLY A 79 -5.29 -15.68 0.34
C GLY A 79 -6.56 -16.46 0.02
N ALA A 80 -7.22 -16.95 1.05
CA ALA A 80 -8.47 -17.70 0.89
C ALA A 80 -9.54 -16.83 0.19
N GLY A 81 -10.31 -17.44 -0.71
CA GLY A 81 -11.42 -16.79 -1.41
C GLY A 81 -11.05 -15.96 -2.64
N VAL A 82 -9.77 -15.88 -3.01
CA VAL A 82 -9.35 -15.31 -4.30
C VAL A 82 -9.61 -16.34 -5.40
N LEU A 83 -10.54 -16.03 -6.32
CA LEU A 83 -11.01 -16.96 -7.36
C LEU A 83 -10.69 -16.48 -8.79
N ASP A 84 -10.41 -15.20 -8.95
CA ASP A 84 -10.23 -14.50 -10.24
C ASP A 84 -8.77 -14.31 -10.64
N LEU A 85 -7.83 -14.71 -9.76
CA LEU A 85 -6.39 -14.66 -10.00
C LEU A 85 -5.74 -16.01 -9.67
N LYS A 86 -4.60 -16.30 -10.30
CA LYS A 86 -3.76 -17.46 -10.02
C LYS A 86 -2.30 -17.07 -9.89
N VAL A 87 -1.52 -17.90 -9.22
CA VAL A 87 -0.06 -17.75 -9.15
C VAL A 87 0.53 -17.76 -10.56
N GLY A 88 1.40 -16.77 -10.83
CA GLY A 88 2.01 -16.53 -12.13
C GLY A 88 1.31 -15.43 -12.95
N ASP A 89 0.13 -14.98 -12.57
CA ASP A 89 -0.54 -13.87 -13.29
C ASP A 89 0.27 -12.57 -13.14
N LEU A 90 0.37 -11.81 -14.24
CA LEU A 90 0.96 -10.49 -14.25
C LEU A 90 -0.13 -9.44 -13.97
N VAL A 91 0.15 -8.58 -13.02
CA VAL A 91 -0.82 -7.58 -12.53
C VAL A 91 -0.21 -6.20 -12.46
N ALA A 92 -1.05 -5.18 -12.63
CA ALA A 92 -0.75 -3.80 -12.29
C ALA A 92 -1.64 -3.37 -11.12
N LEU A 93 -1.06 -2.63 -10.19
CA LEU A 93 -1.76 -2.16 -9.01
C LEU A 93 -2.41 -0.82 -9.28
N VAL A 94 -3.57 -0.58 -8.67
CA VAL A 94 -4.32 0.67 -8.83
C VAL A 94 -4.21 1.53 -7.56
N PHE A 95 -4.23 2.85 -7.76
CA PHE A 95 -4.06 3.84 -6.70
C PHE A 95 -5.14 3.75 -5.60
N VAL A 96 -6.41 3.52 -5.97
CA VAL A 96 -7.51 3.38 -5.01
C VAL A 96 -8.06 1.97 -5.09
N PRO A 97 -7.99 1.18 -4.01
CA PRO A 97 -8.60 -0.13 -3.99
C PRO A 97 -10.13 -0.01 -4.09
N SER A 98 -10.75 -0.98 -4.73
CA SER A 98 -12.21 -1.00 -4.90
C SER A 98 -12.81 -2.28 -4.34
N CYS A 99 -13.91 -2.16 -3.59
CA CYS A 99 -14.57 -3.32 -2.96
C CYS A 99 -15.46 -4.11 -3.93
N GLY A 100 -15.82 -3.55 -5.08
CA GLY A 100 -16.66 -4.20 -6.08
C GLY A 100 -18.18 -4.17 -5.81
N HIS A 101 -18.62 -3.81 -4.59
CA HIS A 101 -20.03 -3.97 -4.18
C HIS A 101 -20.67 -2.74 -3.49
N CYS A 102 -19.94 -1.66 -3.22
CA CYS A 102 -20.56 -0.41 -2.78
C CYS A 102 -21.29 0.28 -3.95
N MET A 103 -22.15 1.24 -3.64
CA MET A 103 -22.93 1.97 -4.64
C MET A 103 -22.06 2.47 -5.80
N MET A 104 -20.95 3.15 -5.48
CA MET A 104 -20.04 3.68 -6.50
C MET A 104 -19.45 2.59 -7.40
N CYS A 105 -19.05 1.45 -6.81
CA CYS A 105 -18.55 0.33 -7.59
C CYS A 105 -19.62 -0.27 -8.50
N MET A 106 -20.85 -0.42 -8.00
CA MET A 106 -21.97 -0.97 -8.77
C MET A 106 -22.40 -0.05 -9.93
N GLU A 107 -22.20 1.26 -9.78
CA GLU A 107 -22.42 2.25 -10.83
C GLU A 107 -21.26 2.35 -11.84
N GLY A 108 -20.23 1.50 -11.74
CA GLY A 108 -19.06 1.53 -12.62
C GLY A 108 -18.07 2.66 -12.30
N ARG A 109 -18.08 3.18 -11.08
CA ARG A 109 -17.20 4.25 -10.58
C ARG A 109 -16.25 3.76 -9.46
N PRO A 110 -15.45 2.71 -9.69
CA PRO A 110 -14.61 2.11 -8.63
C PRO A 110 -13.60 3.09 -8.03
N ALA A 111 -13.17 4.11 -8.76
CA ALA A 111 -12.28 5.16 -8.23
C ALA A 111 -12.91 5.99 -7.10
N LEU A 112 -14.25 5.94 -6.94
CA LEU A 112 -15.00 6.59 -5.87
C LEU A 112 -15.43 5.61 -4.78
N CYS A 113 -14.81 4.44 -4.70
CA CYS A 113 -15.12 3.42 -3.71
C CYS A 113 -14.94 3.96 -2.28
N GLU A 114 -16.04 4.06 -1.51
CA GLU A 114 -16.00 4.57 -0.14
C GLU A 114 -15.18 3.68 0.82
N PRO A 115 -15.35 2.33 0.83
CA PRO A 115 -14.47 1.46 1.62
C PRO A 115 -13.00 1.57 1.21
N GLY A 116 -12.71 1.73 -0.10
CA GLY A 116 -11.35 1.94 -0.59
C GLY A 116 -10.74 3.25 -0.13
N ALA A 117 -11.51 4.34 -0.17
CA ALA A 117 -11.09 5.65 0.32
C ALA A 117 -10.81 5.63 1.83
N LYS A 118 -11.66 4.93 2.60
CA LYS A 118 -11.47 4.73 4.04
C LYS A 118 -10.16 3.97 4.32
N ALA A 119 -9.96 2.81 3.71
CA ALA A 119 -8.76 2.01 3.87
C ALA A 119 -7.49 2.79 3.53
N ASN A 120 -7.51 3.55 2.42
CA ASN A 120 -6.43 4.43 2.01
C ASN A 120 -6.14 5.52 3.07
N THR A 121 -7.17 6.10 3.68
CA THR A 121 -7.01 7.13 4.72
C THR A 121 -6.43 6.55 6.00
N GLU A 122 -6.86 5.35 6.39
CA GLU A 122 -6.42 4.65 7.60
C GLU A 122 -5.06 3.96 7.43
N GLY A 123 -4.53 3.87 6.21
CA GLY A 123 -3.29 3.18 5.90
C GLY A 123 -3.40 1.67 6.15
N THR A 124 -4.51 1.08 5.73
CA THR A 124 -4.80 -0.35 5.81
C THR A 124 -5.07 -0.95 4.44
N LEU A 125 -5.08 -2.27 4.35
CA LEU A 125 -5.68 -2.98 3.23
C LEU A 125 -7.21 -2.82 3.26
N LEU A 126 -7.88 -3.18 2.18
CA LEU A 126 -9.35 -3.10 2.07
C LEU A 126 -10.05 -3.93 3.16
N SER A 127 -9.43 -5.02 3.60
CA SER A 127 -9.84 -5.85 4.72
C SER A 127 -9.75 -5.16 6.10
N GLY A 128 -9.13 -3.97 6.17
CA GLY A 128 -8.77 -3.29 7.42
C GLY A 128 -7.47 -3.82 8.05
N ALA A 129 -6.88 -4.86 7.49
CA ALA A 129 -5.65 -5.44 8.03
C ALA A 129 -4.40 -4.63 7.63
N ARG A 130 -3.32 -4.85 8.40
CA ARG A 130 -1.95 -4.49 8.03
C ARG A 130 -1.13 -5.76 7.92
N ARG A 131 -0.25 -5.83 6.94
CA ARG A 131 0.62 -7.00 6.70
C ARG A 131 2.09 -6.67 6.90
N LEU A 132 2.43 -5.40 7.13
CA LEU A 132 3.78 -4.91 7.32
C LEU A 132 4.05 -4.65 8.81
N TYR A 133 5.18 -5.16 9.28
CA TYR A 133 5.62 -4.99 10.66
C TYR A 133 7.10 -4.65 10.70
N GLY A 134 7.44 -3.60 11.44
CA GLY A 134 8.81 -3.18 11.71
C GLY A 134 9.40 -3.91 12.91
N PHE A 135 10.57 -3.42 13.35
CA PHE A 135 11.28 -3.96 14.51
C PHE A 135 10.37 -4.04 15.74
N GLY A 136 10.49 -5.13 16.49
CA GLY A 136 9.66 -5.37 17.68
C GLY A 136 8.18 -5.67 17.39
N GLY A 137 7.80 -5.95 16.16
CA GLY A 137 6.41 -6.23 15.78
C GLY A 137 5.53 -4.99 15.67
N LYS A 138 6.12 -3.79 15.57
CA LYS A 138 5.38 -2.54 15.39
C LYS A 138 4.66 -2.53 14.03
N PRO A 139 3.33 -2.36 13.96
CA PRO A 139 2.62 -2.32 12.69
C PRO A 139 3.00 -1.07 11.88
N ILE A 140 3.19 -1.27 10.59
CA ILE A 140 3.48 -0.22 9.61
C ILE A 140 2.24 -0.02 8.74
N HIS A 141 1.87 1.23 8.49
CA HIS A 141 0.73 1.56 7.62
C HIS A 141 1.08 1.33 6.15
N HIS A 142 0.07 0.94 5.38
CA HIS A 142 0.16 0.82 3.92
C HIS A 142 -0.20 2.14 3.24
N HIS A 143 0.53 2.52 2.20
CA HIS A 143 0.08 3.54 1.27
C HIS A 143 -0.64 2.85 0.12
N VAL A 144 -1.96 2.83 0.17
CA VAL A 144 -2.85 2.18 -0.83
C VAL A 144 -2.63 0.66 -0.96
N GLY A 145 -2.09 0.01 0.05
CA GLY A 145 -1.88 -1.43 0.05
C GLY A 145 -0.63 -1.90 -0.70
N VAL A 146 0.11 -1.00 -1.31
CA VAL A 146 1.41 -1.25 -1.94
C VAL A 146 2.48 -0.56 -1.12
N SER A 147 3.56 -1.25 -0.87
CA SER A 147 4.80 -0.68 -0.38
C SER A 147 5.87 -1.18 -1.32
N ALA A 148 6.14 -0.38 -2.33
CA ALA A 148 7.12 -0.70 -3.35
C ALA A 148 8.45 -0.01 -3.07
#